data_39d2425d2bbb2ddeebb8bb78f93778f2
#
_entry.id   39d2425d2bbb2ddeebb8bb78f93778f2
#
_cell.length_a   1.000
_cell.length_b   1.000
_cell.length_c   1.000
_cell.angle_alpha   90.00
_cell.angle_beta   90.00
_cell.angle_gamma   90.00
#
_symmetry.space_group_name_H-M   'P 1'
#
loop_
_entity.id
_entity.type
_entity.pdbx_description
1 polymer ?
#
loop_
_entity_poly.entity_id
_entity_poly.type
_entity_poly.pdbx_seq_one_letter_code
_entity_poly.pdbx_strand_id
1 'polypeptide(L)'
;NPLCGKNGATYIYGPQKGVTPEIAAELDQAMNHYASVTSKFLHNDYASAEGAGAAGGLGFAFLSYLNATLTPGIDLILNAVELEKELEDTDITVTGEGRLDHQTAMGKAPVGVARLAKKYGSKVVAFAGSVTPEATACNAAGIDAFFPIVRGITTLAEAMDPQNAKSNMAAAVEQVFRLL
;
A
#
# COMPACT_ATOMS: atom_id res chain seq x y z
N ASN A 1 -3.29 -0.90 -10.29
CA ASN A 1 -4.41 -0.17 -10.91
C ASN A 1 -4.13 0.03 -12.40
N PRO A 2 -5.14 -0.11 -13.28
CA PRO A 2 -5.04 0.25 -14.69
C PRO A 2 -4.88 1.77 -14.90
N LEU A 3 -4.61 2.18 -16.12
CA LEU A 3 -4.46 3.59 -16.46
C LEU A 3 -5.75 4.38 -16.27
N CYS A 4 -6.86 3.87 -16.79
CA CYS A 4 -8.16 4.53 -16.83
C CYS A 4 -9.30 3.57 -16.50
N GLY A 5 -10.54 4.07 -16.49
CA GLY A 5 -11.74 3.35 -16.10
C GLY A 5 -12.01 3.40 -14.59
N LYS A 6 -13.06 2.72 -14.14
CA LYS A 6 -13.58 2.79 -12.77
C LYS A 6 -12.51 2.59 -11.67
N ASN A 7 -11.51 1.73 -11.93
CA ASN A 7 -10.40 1.44 -11.01
C ASN A 7 -9.09 2.08 -11.49
N GLY A 8 -9.15 3.01 -12.42
CA GLY A 8 -8.01 3.70 -13.00
C GLY A 8 -7.41 4.77 -12.11
N ALA A 9 -6.28 5.31 -12.56
CA ALA A 9 -5.48 6.28 -11.83
C ALA A 9 -6.30 7.51 -11.39
N THR A 10 -7.18 8.01 -12.26
CA THR A 10 -7.98 9.21 -11.99
C THR A 10 -8.90 9.03 -10.78
N TYR A 11 -9.63 7.92 -10.71
CA TYR A 11 -10.60 7.69 -9.63
C TYR A 11 -9.94 7.22 -8.32
N ILE A 12 -8.86 6.46 -8.41
CA ILE A 12 -8.21 5.90 -7.21
C ILE A 12 -7.25 6.90 -6.56
N TYR A 13 -6.44 7.61 -7.34
CA TYR A 13 -5.42 8.51 -6.82
C TYR A 13 -5.74 9.99 -7.00
N GLY A 14 -6.67 10.31 -7.89
CA GLY A 14 -7.04 11.68 -8.21
C GLY A 14 -7.54 12.50 -7.03
N PRO A 15 -8.45 11.97 -6.17
CA PRO A 15 -9.01 12.74 -5.05
C PRO A 15 -7.94 13.32 -4.12
N GLN A 16 -6.91 12.56 -3.78
CA GLN A 16 -5.80 13.04 -2.93
C GLN A 16 -4.87 14.05 -3.66
N LYS A 17 -5.04 14.23 -4.96
CA LYS A 17 -4.31 15.18 -5.82
C LYS A 17 -5.17 16.35 -6.29
N GLY A 18 -6.38 16.50 -5.74
CA GLY A 18 -7.26 17.61 -6.03
C GLY A 18 -8.26 17.37 -7.17
N VAL A 19 -8.37 16.14 -7.66
CA VAL A 19 -9.43 15.80 -8.63
C VAL A 19 -10.78 15.77 -7.92
N THR A 20 -11.68 16.62 -8.37
CA THR A 20 -13.07 16.65 -7.87
C THR A 20 -13.96 15.70 -8.68
N PRO A 21 -15.13 15.27 -8.13
CA PRO A 21 -16.05 14.41 -8.85
C PRO A 21 -16.51 14.98 -10.21
N GLU A 22 -16.58 16.31 -10.31
CA GLU A 22 -17.07 17.02 -11.51
C GLU A 22 -16.10 16.89 -12.70
N ILE A 23 -14.79 16.88 -12.43
CA ILE A 23 -13.74 16.79 -13.47
C ILE A 23 -13.21 15.38 -13.67
N ALA A 24 -13.52 14.45 -12.76
CA ALA A 24 -12.96 13.10 -12.80
C ALA A 24 -13.29 12.35 -14.10
N ALA A 25 -14.51 12.47 -14.60
CA ALA A 25 -14.94 11.80 -15.83
C ALA A 25 -14.19 12.34 -17.07
N GLU A 26 -13.98 13.65 -17.15
CA GLU A 26 -13.24 14.28 -18.24
C GLU A 26 -11.77 13.84 -18.23
N LEU A 27 -11.14 13.84 -17.06
CA LEU A 27 -9.75 13.41 -16.88
C LEU A 27 -9.59 11.92 -17.23
N ASP A 28 -10.52 11.07 -16.81
CA ASP A 28 -10.46 9.63 -17.15
C ASP A 28 -10.64 9.40 -18.67
N GLN A 29 -11.51 10.18 -19.33
CA GLN A 29 -11.65 10.15 -20.78
C GLN A 29 -10.36 10.60 -21.49
N ALA A 30 -9.68 11.62 -20.97
CA ALA A 30 -8.39 12.06 -21.51
C ALA A 30 -7.32 10.95 -21.38
N MET A 31 -7.28 10.25 -20.24
CA MET A 31 -6.38 9.10 -20.05
C MET A 31 -6.71 7.96 -21.01
N ASN A 32 -7.98 7.67 -21.24
CA ASN A 32 -8.42 6.66 -22.23
C ASN A 32 -8.04 7.07 -23.66
N HIS A 33 -8.21 8.33 -24.00
CA HIS A 33 -7.80 8.86 -25.30
C HIS A 33 -6.28 8.71 -25.50
N TYR A 34 -5.49 9.09 -24.49
CA TYR A 34 -4.04 8.89 -24.50
C TYR A 34 -3.65 7.43 -24.73
N ALA A 35 -4.28 6.49 -23.99
CA ALA A 35 -4.07 5.07 -24.21
C ALA A 35 -4.37 4.64 -25.65
N SER A 36 -5.52 5.07 -26.18
CA SER A 36 -5.96 4.71 -27.55
C SER A 36 -5.00 5.21 -28.63
N VAL A 37 -4.51 6.45 -28.50
CA VAL A 37 -3.54 7.02 -29.45
C VAL A 37 -2.22 6.26 -29.38
N THR A 38 -1.73 6.00 -28.15
CA THR A 38 -0.49 5.27 -27.92
C THR A 38 -0.56 3.84 -28.48
N SER A 39 -1.64 3.12 -28.17
CA SER A 39 -1.83 1.74 -28.63
C SER A 39 -1.86 1.64 -30.16
N LYS A 40 -2.52 2.58 -30.83
CA LYS A 40 -2.53 2.65 -32.30
C LYS A 40 -1.15 2.90 -32.88
N PHE A 41 -0.37 3.77 -32.25
CA PHE A 41 0.96 4.15 -32.74
C PHE A 41 1.99 3.04 -32.50
N LEU A 42 1.96 2.40 -31.33
CA LEU A 42 2.95 1.39 -30.94
C LEU A 42 2.50 -0.06 -31.20
N HIS A 43 1.27 -0.27 -31.69
CA HIS A 43 0.68 -1.58 -31.92
C HIS A 43 0.67 -2.50 -30.68
N ASN A 44 0.57 -1.91 -29.47
CA ASN A 44 0.45 -2.60 -28.19
C ASN A 44 -0.57 -1.88 -27.30
N ASP A 45 -1.14 -2.57 -26.33
CA ASP A 45 -2.08 -1.99 -25.36
C ASP A 45 -1.75 -2.41 -23.93
N TYR A 46 -1.32 -1.45 -23.15
CA TYR A 46 -1.03 -1.61 -21.73
C TYR A 46 -2.00 -0.84 -20.82
N ALA A 47 -3.10 -0.30 -21.35
CA ALA A 47 -4.03 0.53 -20.55
C ALA A 47 -4.62 -0.24 -19.36
N SER A 48 -4.88 -1.54 -19.52
CA SER A 48 -5.42 -2.42 -18.49
C SER A 48 -4.34 -3.14 -17.67
N ALA A 49 -3.07 -2.95 -17.97
CA ALA A 49 -1.99 -3.63 -17.28
C ALA A 49 -1.94 -3.20 -15.80
N GLU A 50 -1.62 -4.14 -14.91
CA GLU A 50 -1.42 -3.85 -13.51
C GLU A 50 -0.25 -2.87 -13.34
N GLY A 51 -0.49 -1.79 -12.60
CA GLY A 51 0.50 -0.73 -12.40
C GLY A 51 0.52 0.34 -13.51
N ALA A 52 -0.22 0.19 -14.61
CA ALA A 52 -0.27 1.23 -15.66
C ALA A 52 -0.72 2.59 -15.12
N GLY A 53 -1.62 2.61 -14.13
CA GLY A 53 -2.06 3.84 -13.45
C GLY A 53 -1.07 4.40 -12.42
N ALA A 54 0.03 3.73 -12.12
CA ALA A 54 1.01 4.17 -11.13
C ALA A 54 1.56 5.57 -11.47
N ALA A 55 1.71 6.41 -10.44
CA ALA A 55 2.15 7.79 -10.56
C ALA A 55 1.35 8.60 -11.62
N GLY A 56 0.03 8.36 -11.68
CA GLY A 56 -0.87 9.10 -12.58
C GLY A 56 -0.68 8.76 -14.05
N GLY A 57 -0.24 7.53 -14.38
CA GLY A 57 -0.05 7.05 -15.74
C GLY A 57 1.40 6.95 -16.21
N LEU A 58 2.39 7.29 -15.39
CA LEU A 58 3.80 7.04 -15.73
C LEU A 58 4.07 5.54 -15.93
N GLY A 59 3.40 4.67 -15.16
CA GLY A 59 3.50 3.22 -15.36
C GLY A 59 3.13 2.82 -16.80
N PHE A 60 2.03 3.33 -17.32
CA PHE A 60 1.61 3.10 -18.71
C PHE A 60 2.66 3.63 -19.69
N ALA A 61 3.18 4.84 -19.48
CA ALA A 61 4.19 5.42 -20.36
C ALA A 61 5.47 4.56 -20.38
N PHE A 62 5.94 4.09 -19.24
CA PHE A 62 7.13 3.25 -19.16
C PHE A 62 6.93 1.89 -19.82
N LEU A 63 5.77 1.25 -19.61
CA LEU A 63 5.42 0.02 -20.31
C LEU A 63 5.41 0.23 -21.82
N SER A 64 4.71 1.28 -22.29
CA SER A 64 4.44 1.50 -23.70
C SER A 64 5.68 1.97 -24.49
N TYR A 65 6.41 2.93 -23.96
CA TYR A 65 7.49 3.61 -24.71
C TYR A 65 8.89 3.11 -24.38
N LEU A 66 9.09 2.55 -23.17
CA LEU A 66 10.42 2.14 -22.70
C LEU A 66 10.56 0.63 -22.52
N ASN A 67 9.51 -0.13 -22.86
CA ASN A 67 9.49 -1.59 -22.65
C ASN A 67 9.90 -1.97 -21.22
N ALA A 68 9.48 -1.17 -20.22
CA ALA A 68 9.83 -1.37 -18.85
C ALA A 68 9.04 -2.51 -18.21
N THR A 69 9.57 -3.11 -17.17
CA THR A 69 8.84 -4.03 -16.28
C THR A 69 8.44 -3.28 -15.02
N LEU A 70 7.15 -3.33 -14.68
CA LEU A 70 6.66 -2.76 -13.42
C LEU A 70 6.73 -3.81 -12.33
N THR A 71 7.27 -3.43 -11.18
CA THR A 71 7.36 -4.28 -10.01
C THR A 71 6.85 -3.51 -8.78
N PRO A 72 6.07 -4.14 -7.89
CA PRO A 72 5.68 -3.49 -6.63
C PRO A 72 6.92 -3.03 -5.85
N GLY A 73 6.91 -1.76 -5.43
CA GLY A 73 8.07 -1.19 -4.74
C GLY A 73 8.46 -1.95 -3.48
N ILE A 74 7.47 -2.51 -2.76
CA ILE A 74 7.72 -3.32 -1.57
C ILE A 74 8.53 -4.58 -1.92
N ASP A 75 8.22 -5.26 -3.00
CA ASP A 75 8.93 -6.49 -3.38
C ASP A 75 10.41 -6.19 -3.71
N LEU A 76 10.68 -5.05 -4.36
CA LEU A 76 12.05 -4.59 -4.61
C LEU A 76 12.82 -4.35 -3.30
N ILE A 77 12.18 -3.70 -2.32
CA ILE A 77 12.80 -3.42 -1.02
C ILE A 77 13.04 -4.71 -0.24
N LEU A 78 12.03 -5.58 -0.13
CA LEU A 78 12.17 -6.85 0.60
C LEU A 78 13.28 -7.74 0.03
N ASN A 79 13.39 -7.76 -1.31
CA ASN A 79 14.47 -8.47 -1.99
C ASN A 79 15.84 -7.81 -1.73
N ALA A 80 15.90 -6.47 -1.79
CA ALA A 80 17.16 -5.74 -1.59
C ALA A 80 17.73 -5.88 -0.16
N VAL A 81 16.84 -5.98 0.85
CA VAL A 81 17.23 -6.21 2.25
C VAL A 81 17.32 -7.70 2.61
N GLU A 82 17.07 -8.59 1.64
CA GLU A 82 17.08 -10.04 1.81
C GLU A 82 16.22 -10.54 2.98
N LEU A 83 15.07 -9.87 3.23
CA LEU A 83 14.21 -10.18 4.36
C LEU A 83 13.78 -11.64 4.40
N GLU A 84 13.64 -12.28 3.25
CA GLU A 84 13.25 -13.69 3.16
C GLU A 84 14.16 -14.62 3.96
N LYS A 85 15.47 -14.36 4.00
CA LYS A 85 16.43 -15.13 4.78
C LYS A 85 16.22 -15.03 6.29
N GLU A 86 15.78 -13.86 6.76
CA GLU A 86 15.53 -13.60 8.18
C GLU A 86 14.22 -14.23 8.68
N LEU A 87 13.36 -14.66 7.76
CA LEU A 87 12.04 -15.21 8.08
C LEU A 87 12.04 -16.73 8.27
N GLU A 88 13.07 -17.44 7.84
CA GLU A 88 13.13 -18.90 7.86
C GLU A 88 12.91 -19.50 9.27
N ASP A 89 13.43 -18.85 10.32
CA ASP A 89 13.32 -19.28 11.72
C ASP A 89 12.58 -18.24 12.59
N THR A 90 11.68 -17.47 11.99
CA THR A 90 10.98 -16.38 12.67
C THR A 90 9.56 -16.79 13.08
N ASP A 91 9.31 -16.88 14.38
CA ASP A 91 7.98 -17.19 14.94
C ASP A 91 7.00 -16.01 14.79
N ILE A 92 7.49 -14.78 15.02
CA ILE A 92 6.69 -13.57 15.06
C ILE A 92 7.34 -12.48 14.21
N THR A 93 6.60 -11.99 13.24
CA THR A 93 6.99 -10.83 12.42
C THR A 93 6.19 -9.60 12.83
N VAL A 94 6.88 -8.52 13.14
CA VAL A 94 6.27 -7.23 13.47
C VAL A 94 6.42 -6.28 12.28
N THR A 95 5.31 -5.66 11.89
CA THR A 95 5.28 -4.65 10.82
C THR A 95 4.40 -3.47 11.24
N GLY A 96 4.33 -2.44 10.42
CA GLY A 96 3.45 -1.30 10.73
C GLY A 96 3.61 -0.13 9.77
N GLU A 97 2.74 0.84 9.96
CA GLU A 97 2.76 2.12 9.24
C GLU A 97 2.03 3.20 10.04
N GLY A 98 2.01 4.44 9.52
CA GLY A 98 1.32 5.54 10.20
C GLY A 98 -0.19 5.35 10.31
N ARG A 99 -0.84 4.74 9.32
CA ARG A 99 -2.27 4.48 9.31
C ARG A 99 -2.61 3.23 8.50
N LEU A 100 -3.22 2.25 9.16
CA LEU A 100 -3.80 1.08 8.50
C LEU A 100 -5.20 1.40 7.97
N ASP A 101 -5.40 1.19 6.69
CA ASP A 101 -6.66 1.41 5.97
C ASP A 101 -6.84 0.39 4.83
N HIS A 102 -7.89 0.57 4.01
CA HIS A 102 -8.12 -0.32 2.86
C HIS A 102 -6.97 -0.31 1.84
N GLN A 103 -6.26 0.80 1.68
CA GLN A 103 -5.12 0.87 0.75
C GLN A 103 -3.94 0.03 1.22
N THR A 104 -3.78 -0.16 2.54
CA THR A 104 -2.77 -1.07 3.10
C THR A 104 -2.99 -2.49 2.60
N ALA A 105 -4.24 -2.96 2.59
CA ALA A 105 -4.62 -4.27 2.07
C ALA A 105 -4.34 -4.44 0.56
N MET A 106 -4.25 -3.35 -0.19
CA MET A 106 -3.92 -3.35 -1.63
C MET A 106 -2.42 -3.57 -1.94
N GLY A 107 -1.60 -3.91 -0.95
CA GLY A 107 -0.19 -4.27 -1.17
C GLY A 107 0.83 -3.22 -0.76
N LYS A 108 0.51 -2.36 0.22
CA LYS A 108 1.49 -1.51 0.87
C LYS A 108 2.48 -2.33 1.71
N ALA A 109 3.51 -1.67 2.24
CA ALA A 109 4.61 -2.30 2.96
C ALA A 109 4.18 -3.32 4.02
N PRO A 110 3.22 -3.05 4.93
CA PRO A 110 2.85 -4.02 5.95
C PRO A 110 2.32 -5.33 5.39
N VAL A 111 1.52 -5.27 4.32
CA VAL A 111 0.97 -6.46 3.66
C VAL A 111 2.02 -7.19 2.83
N GLY A 112 2.97 -6.46 2.21
CA GLY A 112 4.11 -7.08 1.54
C GLY A 112 4.95 -7.92 2.49
N VAL A 113 5.31 -7.38 3.65
CA VAL A 113 6.01 -8.09 4.73
C VAL A 113 5.19 -9.29 5.20
N ALA A 114 3.89 -9.09 5.46
CA ALA A 114 3.01 -10.16 5.93
C ALA A 114 2.94 -11.34 4.95
N ARG A 115 2.75 -11.07 3.66
CA ARG A 115 2.72 -12.13 2.62
C ARG A 115 4.00 -12.93 2.59
N LEU A 116 5.15 -12.28 2.75
CA LEU A 116 6.43 -12.97 2.77
C LEU A 116 6.57 -13.81 4.04
N ALA A 117 6.27 -13.24 5.21
CA ALA A 117 6.33 -13.94 6.50
C ALA A 117 5.42 -15.17 6.56
N LYS A 118 4.24 -15.11 5.94
CA LYS A 118 3.30 -16.23 5.88
C LYS A 118 3.82 -17.44 5.10
N LYS A 119 4.75 -17.27 4.16
CA LYS A 119 5.39 -18.40 3.50
C LYS A 119 6.17 -19.29 4.48
N TYR A 120 6.67 -18.70 5.56
CA TYR A 120 7.47 -19.36 6.60
C TYR A 120 6.68 -19.66 7.87
N GLY A 121 5.36 -19.48 7.85
CA GLY A 121 4.49 -19.79 8.99
C GLY A 121 4.55 -18.77 10.13
N SER A 122 5.27 -17.67 9.99
CA SER A 122 5.41 -16.63 11.00
C SER A 122 4.05 -15.98 11.32
N LYS A 123 3.83 -15.69 12.60
CA LYS A 123 2.69 -14.92 13.08
C LYS A 123 2.96 -13.43 12.85
N VAL A 124 2.05 -12.73 12.17
CA VAL A 124 2.26 -11.33 11.77
C VAL A 124 1.41 -10.39 12.60
N VAL A 125 2.07 -9.49 13.31
CA VAL A 125 1.44 -8.42 14.11
C VAL A 125 1.79 -7.06 13.51
N ALA A 126 0.78 -6.20 13.30
CA ALA A 126 1.00 -4.85 12.82
C ALA A 126 0.67 -3.79 13.89
N PHE A 127 1.51 -2.77 14.01
CA PHE A 127 1.25 -1.59 14.82
C PHE A 127 1.08 -0.37 13.91
N ALA A 128 0.11 0.48 14.23
CA ALA A 128 -0.15 1.70 13.46
C ALA A 128 -0.48 2.89 14.34
N GLY A 129 -0.16 4.09 13.87
CA GLY A 129 -0.59 5.33 14.54
C GLY A 129 -2.11 5.40 14.64
N SER A 130 -2.82 5.06 13.56
CA SER A 130 -4.27 4.95 13.54
C SER A 130 -4.73 3.77 12.70
N VAL A 131 -5.97 3.34 12.92
CA VAL A 131 -6.59 2.21 12.23
C VAL A 131 -8.01 2.59 11.83
N THR A 132 -8.40 2.35 10.57
CA THR A 132 -9.78 2.52 10.11
C THR A 132 -10.55 1.21 10.17
N PRO A 133 -11.90 1.22 10.18
CA PRO A 133 -12.69 -0.01 10.14
C PRO A 133 -12.34 -0.93 8.95
N GLU A 134 -11.99 -0.36 7.81
CA GLU A 134 -11.65 -1.08 6.58
C GLU A 134 -10.29 -1.79 6.66
N ALA A 135 -9.46 -1.48 7.67
CA ALA A 135 -8.19 -2.18 7.91
C ALA A 135 -8.37 -3.68 8.19
N THR A 136 -9.59 -4.12 8.55
CA THR A 136 -9.91 -5.56 8.68
C THR A 136 -9.61 -6.36 7.41
N ALA A 137 -9.60 -5.73 6.24
CA ALA A 137 -9.16 -6.36 4.99
C ALA A 137 -7.70 -6.83 5.04
N CYS A 138 -6.86 -6.22 5.89
CA CYS A 138 -5.47 -6.62 6.07
C CYS A 138 -5.32 -8.01 6.70
N ASN A 139 -6.33 -8.49 7.45
CA ASN A 139 -6.30 -9.84 8.00
C ASN A 139 -6.35 -10.88 6.88
N ALA A 140 -7.21 -10.70 5.88
CA ALA A 140 -7.26 -11.57 4.72
C ALA A 140 -5.97 -11.48 3.86
N ALA A 141 -5.22 -10.38 3.99
CA ALA A 141 -3.97 -10.16 3.28
C ALA A 141 -2.72 -10.69 4.03
N GLY A 142 -2.90 -11.35 5.20
CA GLY A 142 -1.84 -12.04 5.93
C GLY A 142 -1.41 -11.42 7.26
N ILE A 143 -1.99 -10.30 7.68
CA ILE A 143 -1.75 -9.73 9.01
C ILE A 143 -2.68 -10.44 10.02
N ASP A 144 -2.13 -11.18 10.97
CA ASP A 144 -2.94 -11.93 11.95
C ASP A 144 -3.66 -11.01 12.94
N ALA A 145 -2.97 -9.97 13.39
CA ALA A 145 -3.55 -8.96 14.28
C ALA A 145 -2.92 -7.58 14.05
N PHE A 146 -3.69 -6.53 14.27
CA PHE A 146 -3.17 -5.16 14.21
C PHE A 146 -3.69 -4.31 15.36
N PHE A 147 -2.87 -3.37 15.82
CA PHE A 147 -3.14 -2.56 16.99
C PHE A 147 -2.82 -1.09 16.75
N PRO A 148 -3.73 -0.15 17.07
CA PRO A 148 -3.40 1.26 17.12
C PRO A 148 -2.49 1.53 18.33
N ILE A 149 -1.45 2.37 18.14
CA ILE A 149 -0.58 2.77 19.24
C ILE A 149 -1.11 3.96 20.03
N VAL A 150 -2.00 4.77 19.43
CA VAL A 150 -2.65 5.88 20.12
C VAL A 150 -3.67 5.32 21.11
N ARG A 151 -3.44 5.57 22.40
CA ARG A 151 -4.17 4.90 23.50
C ARG A 151 -5.38 5.67 24.04
N GLY A 152 -5.63 6.89 23.53
CA GLY A 152 -6.74 7.72 24.00
C GLY A 152 -7.04 8.86 23.03
N ILE A 153 -7.96 9.72 23.44
CA ILE A 153 -8.28 10.93 22.68
C ILE A 153 -7.10 11.88 22.74
N THR A 154 -6.59 12.27 21.60
CA THR A 154 -5.43 13.15 21.45
C THR A 154 -5.53 13.96 20.16
N THR A 155 -4.82 15.07 20.06
CA THR A 155 -4.68 15.83 18.85
C THR A 155 -3.66 15.17 17.89
N LEU A 156 -3.76 15.49 16.60
CA LEU A 156 -2.78 15.00 15.62
C LEU A 156 -1.36 15.46 15.97
N ALA A 157 -1.20 16.70 16.45
CA ALA A 157 0.10 17.24 16.85
C ALA A 157 0.72 16.44 18.01
N GLU A 158 -0.07 16.10 19.02
CA GLU A 158 0.38 15.28 20.16
C GLU A 158 0.68 13.84 19.74
N ALA A 159 -0.14 13.26 18.86
CA ALA A 159 0.08 11.91 18.35
C ALA A 159 1.36 11.82 17.51
N MET A 160 1.71 12.88 16.78
CA MET A 160 2.92 12.97 15.95
C MET A 160 4.16 13.44 16.69
N ASP A 161 4.03 13.84 17.95
CA ASP A 161 5.18 14.17 18.80
C ASP A 161 6.07 12.92 18.98
N PRO A 162 7.39 12.99 18.70
CA PRO A 162 8.27 11.83 18.75
C PRO A 162 8.33 11.13 20.11
N GLN A 163 8.24 11.89 21.21
CA GLN A 163 8.28 11.32 22.56
C GLN A 163 6.99 10.56 22.87
N ASN A 164 5.84 11.15 22.52
CA ASN A 164 4.54 10.51 22.68
C ASN A 164 4.43 9.26 21.79
N ALA A 165 4.83 9.35 20.52
CA ALA A 165 4.81 8.23 19.61
C ALA A 165 5.67 7.05 20.11
N LYS A 166 6.89 7.34 20.58
CA LYS A 166 7.79 6.33 21.16
C LYS A 166 7.20 5.67 22.41
N SER A 167 6.65 6.47 23.34
CA SER A 167 6.02 5.97 24.57
C SER A 167 4.79 5.11 24.27
N ASN A 168 3.95 5.56 23.32
CA ASN A 168 2.77 4.84 22.90
C ASN A 168 3.11 3.50 22.23
N MET A 169 4.10 3.50 21.34
CA MET A 169 4.59 2.28 20.68
C MET A 169 5.11 1.28 21.73
N ALA A 170 6.00 1.71 22.64
CA ALA A 170 6.56 0.84 23.66
C ALA A 170 5.47 0.19 24.52
N ALA A 171 4.49 0.98 24.98
CA ALA A 171 3.41 0.46 25.79
C ALA A 171 2.46 -0.47 25.02
N ALA A 172 2.17 -0.19 23.74
CA ALA A 172 1.33 -1.07 22.92
C ALA A 172 2.03 -2.41 22.66
N VAL A 173 3.31 -2.37 22.27
CA VAL A 173 4.13 -3.56 22.04
C VAL A 173 4.22 -4.41 23.30
N GLU A 174 4.54 -3.81 24.45
CA GLU A 174 4.61 -4.53 25.74
C GLU A 174 3.33 -5.32 26.02
N GLN A 175 2.15 -4.69 25.87
CA GLN A 175 0.89 -5.38 26.17
C GLN A 175 0.59 -6.52 25.19
N VAL A 176 0.90 -6.35 23.91
CA VAL A 176 0.70 -7.41 22.91
C VAL A 176 1.62 -8.61 23.20
N PHE A 177 2.89 -8.36 23.49
CA PHE A 177 3.86 -9.43 23.78
C PHE A 177 3.66 -10.12 25.13
N ARG A 178 2.81 -9.59 26.02
CA ARG A 178 2.33 -10.32 27.21
C ARG A 178 1.30 -11.40 26.88
N LEU A 179 0.71 -11.40 25.67
CA LEU A 179 -0.30 -12.36 25.23
C LEU A 179 0.28 -13.46 24.31
N LEU A 180 1.45 -13.22 23.75
CA LEU A 180 2.14 -14.15 22.85
C LEU A 180 3.08 -15.07 23.60
#